data_b05f534e657ada93d03651484c8a4cff
#
_entry.id   b05f534e657ada93d03651484c8a4cff
#
_cell.length_a   1.000
_cell.length_b   1.000
_cell.length_c   1.000
_cell.angle_alpha   90.00
_cell.angle_beta   90.00
_cell.angle_gamma   90.00
#
_symmetry.space_group_name_H-M   'P 1'
#
loop_
_entity.id
_entity.type
_entity.pdbx_description
1 polymer ?
#
loop_
_entity_poly.entity_id
_entity_poly.type
_entity_poly.pdbx_seq_one_letter_code
_entity_poly.pdbx_strand_id
1 'polypeptide(L)'
;MEIDVIIPLYKPGKELFTLLDKLGSQSVPVHQVILLNTEEKYFEQLIYGTRFLEQYQNIKVYHVSKREFDHGGTRRMGVKKSSADVFVMMTQDAMPVDNKLIENLLKPLQGTTAVSYARQLPRKDSTPVESYTREFNYPDKSRIKSAEDLKTLGIKTFFCSNVCAAYRREIYEELGGFVRHTIFNEDMIYAAKAVEAGYSIAYAADAEVVHSHNYTNGQQFHRNFDLGVSQAEHPEVFAAYPSESEGKRMVKDVTAYLREQHMTAKLPHFYIQCACKYAGYLLGKNYRRLPKKWCLAFTSNKEYWKQNRKDA
;
A
#
# COMPACT_ATOMS: atom_id res chain seq x y z
N MET A 1 9.55 -23.48 5.62
CA MET A 1 9.06 -22.09 5.65
C MET A 1 7.82 -22.01 4.79
N GLU A 2 6.68 -21.80 5.41
CA GLU A 2 5.40 -21.61 4.74
C GLU A 2 5.18 -20.13 4.40
N ILE A 3 4.50 -19.86 3.28
CA ILE A 3 4.25 -18.51 2.80
C ILE A 3 2.79 -18.37 2.43
N ASP A 4 2.09 -17.45 3.09
CA ASP A 4 0.72 -17.09 2.76
C ASP A 4 0.65 -15.73 2.07
N VAL A 5 -0.29 -15.56 1.15
CA VAL A 5 -0.59 -14.26 0.52
C VAL A 5 -1.94 -13.75 1.03
N ILE A 6 -1.99 -12.52 1.50
CA ILE A 6 -3.18 -11.90 2.10
C ILE A 6 -3.61 -10.71 1.23
N ILE A 7 -4.83 -10.76 0.71
CA ILE A 7 -5.33 -9.80 -0.28
C ILE A 7 -6.67 -9.21 0.19
N PRO A 8 -6.71 -7.95 0.64
CA PRO A 8 -7.97 -7.23 0.81
C PRO A 8 -8.65 -6.98 -0.53
N LEU A 9 -9.94 -7.28 -0.61
CA LEU A 9 -10.76 -7.12 -1.80
C LEU A 9 -11.92 -6.13 -1.56
N TYR A 10 -12.17 -5.30 -2.55
CA TYR A 10 -13.40 -4.52 -2.64
C TYR A 10 -13.86 -4.42 -4.07
N LYS A 11 -15.09 -4.92 -4.35
CA LYS A 11 -15.63 -5.01 -5.71
C LYS A 11 -14.63 -5.63 -6.70
N PRO A 12 -14.15 -6.86 -6.41
CA PRO A 12 -13.17 -7.50 -7.29
C PRO A 12 -13.75 -7.72 -8.67
N GLY A 13 -12.92 -7.57 -9.71
CA GLY A 13 -13.23 -7.88 -11.10
C GLY A 13 -12.57 -9.18 -11.56
N LYS A 14 -12.72 -9.49 -12.86
CA LYS A 14 -12.17 -10.72 -13.45
C LYS A 14 -10.64 -10.80 -13.41
N GLU A 15 -9.97 -9.68 -13.28
CA GLU A 15 -8.51 -9.59 -13.08
C GLU A 15 -8.04 -10.31 -11.82
N LEU A 16 -8.93 -10.55 -10.84
CA LEU A 16 -8.62 -11.36 -9.67
C LEU A 16 -8.22 -12.78 -10.05
N PHE A 17 -8.90 -13.41 -11.01
CA PHE A 17 -8.54 -14.76 -11.48
C PHE A 17 -7.13 -14.79 -12.07
N THR A 18 -6.78 -13.79 -12.89
CA THR A 18 -5.42 -13.66 -13.44
C THR A 18 -4.37 -13.50 -12.33
N LEU A 19 -4.67 -12.73 -11.30
CA LEU A 19 -3.79 -12.57 -10.15
C LEU A 19 -3.58 -13.90 -9.42
N LEU A 20 -4.65 -14.65 -9.17
CA LEU A 20 -4.60 -15.95 -8.50
C LEU A 20 -3.82 -16.99 -9.31
N ASP A 21 -4.01 -17.04 -10.64
CA ASP A 21 -3.26 -17.92 -11.53
C ASP A 21 -1.76 -17.60 -11.50
N LYS A 22 -1.40 -16.30 -11.51
CA LYS A 22 -0.01 -15.85 -11.39
C LYS A 22 0.60 -16.17 -10.02
N LEU A 23 -0.18 -16.14 -8.95
CA LEU A 23 0.27 -16.55 -7.63
C LEU A 23 0.46 -18.08 -7.54
N GLY A 24 -0.42 -18.84 -8.17
CA GLY A 24 -0.31 -20.29 -8.26
C GLY A 24 0.88 -20.79 -9.09
N SER A 25 1.44 -19.93 -9.97
CA SER A 25 2.57 -20.25 -10.85
C SER A 25 3.92 -19.74 -10.35
N GLN A 26 4.02 -19.24 -9.11
CA GLN A 26 5.27 -18.71 -8.56
C GLN A 26 6.33 -19.81 -8.37
N SER A 27 7.62 -19.47 -8.58
CA SER A 27 8.78 -20.36 -8.40
C SER A 27 8.90 -20.87 -6.96
N VAL A 28 8.51 -20.05 -5.99
CA VAL A 28 8.34 -20.44 -4.60
C VAL A 28 6.84 -20.63 -4.34
N PRO A 29 6.40 -21.85 -3.96
CA PRO A 29 5.00 -22.14 -3.78
C PRO A 29 4.33 -21.27 -2.71
N VAL A 30 3.15 -20.74 -3.02
CA VAL A 30 2.26 -20.12 -2.04
C VAL A 30 1.45 -21.21 -1.35
N HIS A 31 1.62 -21.33 -0.02
CA HIS A 31 0.91 -22.31 0.79
C HIS A 31 -0.59 -22.01 0.79
N GLN A 32 -0.98 -20.75 1.09
CA GLN A 32 -2.37 -20.35 1.12
C GLN A 32 -2.55 -18.91 0.63
N VAL A 33 -3.66 -18.64 -0.06
CA VAL A 33 -4.11 -17.26 -0.36
C VAL A 33 -5.34 -16.94 0.49
N ILE A 34 -5.26 -15.87 1.27
CA ILE A 34 -6.33 -15.39 2.16
C ILE A 34 -6.93 -14.13 1.55
N LEU A 35 -8.17 -14.24 1.10
CA LEU A 35 -8.93 -13.15 0.53
C LEU A 35 -9.82 -12.51 1.61
N LEU A 36 -9.64 -11.22 1.87
CA LEU A 36 -10.41 -10.43 2.83
C LEU A 36 -11.41 -9.55 2.08
N ASN A 37 -12.53 -10.14 1.70
CA ASN A 37 -13.49 -9.49 0.83
C ASN A 37 -14.44 -8.55 1.60
N THR A 38 -14.49 -7.30 1.18
CA THR A 38 -15.44 -6.31 1.71
C THR A 38 -16.75 -6.39 0.95
N GLU A 39 -17.86 -6.68 1.69
CA GLU A 39 -19.22 -6.91 1.18
C GLU A 39 -19.32 -8.20 0.34
N GLU A 40 -19.78 -9.27 0.98
CA GLU A 40 -19.93 -10.63 0.44
C GLU A 40 -20.53 -10.68 -0.96
N LYS A 41 -21.61 -9.94 -1.18
CA LYS A 41 -22.32 -9.87 -2.46
C LYS A 41 -21.45 -9.59 -3.69
N TYR A 42 -20.36 -8.83 -3.54
CA TYR A 42 -19.49 -8.52 -4.68
C TYR A 42 -18.62 -9.71 -5.07
N PHE A 43 -18.23 -10.51 -4.09
CA PHE A 43 -17.46 -11.72 -4.35
C PHE A 43 -18.35 -12.82 -4.92
N GLU A 44 -19.53 -13.04 -4.36
CA GLU A 44 -20.52 -14.00 -4.87
C GLU A 44 -20.90 -13.68 -6.31
N GLN A 45 -21.11 -12.40 -6.61
CA GLN A 45 -21.38 -11.96 -7.99
C GLN A 45 -20.24 -12.27 -8.96
N LEU A 46 -18.99 -12.15 -8.51
CA LEU A 46 -17.81 -12.42 -9.33
C LEU A 46 -17.68 -13.92 -9.64
N ILE A 47 -17.91 -14.79 -8.64
CA ILE A 47 -17.71 -16.24 -8.78
C ILE A 47 -18.96 -16.96 -9.30
N TYR A 48 -20.09 -16.27 -9.41
CA TYR A 48 -21.34 -16.89 -9.89
C TYR A 48 -21.17 -17.55 -11.25
N GLY A 49 -21.57 -18.83 -11.35
CA GLY A 49 -21.43 -19.63 -12.57
C GLY A 49 -19.99 -20.05 -12.92
N THR A 50 -19.03 -19.82 -12.04
CA THR A 50 -17.63 -20.28 -12.20
C THR A 50 -17.37 -21.54 -11.39
N ARG A 51 -16.23 -22.22 -11.63
CA ARG A 51 -15.72 -23.32 -10.80
C ARG A 51 -14.67 -22.83 -9.80
N PHE A 52 -14.85 -21.65 -9.23
CA PHE A 52 -13.84 -21.01 -8.36
C PHE A 52 -13.35 -21.94 -7.24
N LEU A 53 -14.26 -22.52 -6.48
CA LEU A 53 -13.92 -23.38 -5.33
C LEU A 53 -13.25 -24.71 -5.73
N GLU A 54 -13.51 -25.20 -6.95
CA GLU A 54 -12.85 -26.39 -7.48
C GLU A 54 -11.45 -26.08 -8.01
N GLN A 55 -11.28 -24.92 -8.63
CA GLN A 55 -10.02 -24.49 -9.26
C GLN A 55 -8.98 -24.02 -8.25
N TYR A 56 -9.41 -23.34 -7.16
CA TYR A 56 -8.54 -22.66 -6.20
C TYR A 56 -8.67 -23.28 -4.80
N GLN A 57 -8.13 -24.49 -4.60
CA GLN A 57 -8.28 -25.23 -3.34
C GLN A 57 -7.47 -24.67 -2.16
N ASN A 58 -6.39 -23.92 -2.44
CA ASN A 58 -5.56 -23.28 -1.41
C ASN A 58 -6.01 -21.84 -1.07
N ILE A 59 -7.23 -21.45 -1.47
CA ILE A 59 -7.75 -20.11 -1.21
C ILE A 59 -8.79 -20.16 -0.08
N LYS A 60 -8.65 -19.27 0.89
CA LYS A 60 -9.66 -19.01 1.93
C LYS A 60 -10.21 -17.61 1.79
N VAL A 61 -11.53 -17.51 1.82
CA VAL A 61 -12.25 -16.22 1.70
C VAL A 61 -12.91 -15.88 3.04
N TYR A 62 -12.68 -14.66 3.51
CA TYR A 62 -13.34 -14.09 4.68
C TYR A 62 -14.02 -12.79 4.28
N HIS A 63 -15.26 -12.63 4.71
CA HIS A 63 -16.06 -11.44 4.40
C HIS A 63 -16.04 -10.48 5.58
N VAL A 64 -15.93 -9.20 5.28
CA VAL A 64 -16.11 -8.09 6.22
C VAL A 64 -17.14 -7.12 5.65
N SER A 65 -17.93 -6.50 6.49
CA SER A 65 -18.81 -5.44 6.05
C SER A 65 -18.00 -4.16 5.76
N LYS A 66 -18.53 -3.30 4.91
CA LYS A 66 -17.92 -1.99 4.66
C LYS A 66 -17.78 -1.15 5.92
N ARG A 67 -18.68 -1.37 6.90
CA ARG A 67 -18.66 -0.69 8.20
C ARG A 67 -17.51 -1.16 9.08
N GLU A 68 -17.12 -2.43 9.00
CA GLU A 68 -16.03 -3.03 9.77
C GLU A 68 -14.67 -2.85 9.10
N PHE A 69 -14.66 -2.54 7.81
CA PHE A 69 -13.42 -2.38 7.07
C PHE A 69 -12.57 -1.24 7.63
N ASP A 70 -11.33 -1.56 7.95
CA ASP A 70 -10.27 -0.65 8.37
C ASP A 70 -8.95 -1.09 7.74
N HIS A 71 -8.10 -0.15 7.32
CA HIS A 71 -6.86 -0.51 6.62
C HIS A 71 -5.91 -1.34 7.48
N GLY A 72 -5.70 -0.96 8.72
CA GLY A 72 -4.86 -1.70 9.66
C GLY A 72 -5.56 -2.93 10.21
N GLY A 73 -6.79 -2.75 10.74
CA GLY A 73 -7.56 -3.81 11.38
C GLY A 73 -7.89 -4.99 10.48
N THR A 74 -8.32 -4.73 9.22
CA THR A 74 -8.63 -5.79 8.26
C THR A 74 -7.39 -6.58 7.88
N ARG A 75 -6.24 -5.92 7.60
CA ARG A 75 -4.99 -6.63 7.33
C ARG A 75 -4.51 -7.44 8.52
N ARG A 76 -4.60 -6.87 9.73
CA ARG A 76 -4.30 -7.57 10.98
C ARG A 76 -5.18 -8.81 11.17
N MET A 77 -6.48 -8.75 10.82
CA MET A 77 -7.37 -9.91 10.82
C MET A 77 -6.85 -10.98 9.84
N GLY A 78 -6.42 -10.60 8.63
CA GLY A 78 -5.84 -11.53 7.66
C GLY A 78 -4.61 -12.25 8.19
N VAL A 79 -3.69 -11.52 8.84
CA VAL A 79 -2.50 -12.13 9.47
C VAL A 79 -2.89 -13.16 10.53
N LYS A 80 -3.93 -12.89 11.34
CA LYS A 80 -4.44 -13.85 12.33
C LYS A 80 -5.09 -15.10 11.72
N LYS A 81 -5.49 -15.06 10.44
CA LYS A 81 -6.03 -16.22 9.70
C LYS A 81 -4.96 -17.05 9.02
N SER A 82 -3.73 -16.57 9.01
CA SER A 82 -2.53 -17.24 8.51
C SER A 82 -1.72 -17.80 9.68
N SER A 83 -1.06 -18.93 9.47
CA SER A 83 -0.06 -19.50 10.38
C SER A 83 1.33 -19.56 9.77
N ALA A 84 1.51 -19.11 8.53
CA ALA A 84 2.76 -19.17 7.78
C ALA A 84 3.89 -18.37 8.44
N ASP A 85 5.13 -18.81 8.26
CA ASP A 85 6.34 -18.13 8.77
C ASP A 85 6.54 -16.74 8.17
N VAL A 86 6.16 -16.62 6.89
CA VAL A 86 6.16 -15.35 6.13
C VAL A 86 4.78 -15.14 5.53
N PHE A 87 4.27 -13.94 5.63
CA PHE A 87 3.06 -13.55 4.90
C PHE A 87 3.33 -12.38 3.97
N VAL A 88 2.70 -12.40 2.81
CA VAL A 88 2.76 -11.35 1.80
C VAL A 88 1.45 -10.58 1.81
N MET A 89 1.50 -9.28 2.15
CA MET A 89 0.40 -8.36 1.89
C MET A 89 0.40 -7.95 0.43
N MET A 90 -0.76 -8.02 -0.22
CA MET A 90 -0.88 -7.64 -1.61
C MET A 90 -2.23 -6.95 -1.86
N THR A 91 -2.29 -5.98 -2.77
CA THR A 91 -3.58 -5.42 -3.21
C THR A 91 -4.12 -6.19 -4.41
N GLN A 92 -5.44 -6.19 -4.58
CA GLN A 92 -6.13 -6.97 -5.63
C GLN A 92 -5.74 -6.58 -7.07
N ASP A 93 -5.11 -5.44 -7.24
CA ASP A 93 -4.72 -4.85 -8.53
C ASP A 93 -3.19 -4.78 -8.75
N ALA A 94 -2.42 -5.38 -7.84
CA ALA A 94 -0.98 -5.54 -7.98
C ALA A 94 -0.67 -6.83 -8.75
N MET A 95 -0.36 -6.72 -10.03
CA MET A 95 -0.16 -7.87 -10.91
C MET A 95 1.31 -8.28 -10.97
N PRO A 96 1.70 -9.51 -10.54
CA PRO A 96 3.07 -10.00 -10.69
C PRO A 96 3.54 -9.93 -12.15
N VAL A 97 4.76 -9.44 -12.37
CA VAL A 97 5.36 -9.36 -13.71
C VAL A 97 5.69 -10.77 -14.19
N ASP A 98 6.33 -11.55 -13.33
CA ASP A 98 6.79 -12.92 -13.62
C ASP A 98 6.48 -13.89 -12.47
N ASN A 99 7.07 -15.08 -12.53
CA ASN A 99 6.92 -16.13 -11.51
C ASN A 99 7.98 -16.07 -10.40
N LYS A 100 8.82 -15.02 -10.33
CA LYS A 100 9.87 -14.85 -9.31
C LYS A 100 9.54 -13.81 -8.25
N LEU A 101 8.34 -13.25 -8.26
CA LEU A 101 7.95 -12.21 -7.30
C LEU A 101 8.18 -12.64 -5.85
N ILE A 102 7.66 -13.81 -5.47
CA ILE A 102 7.80 -14.32 -4.10
C ILE A 102 9.26 -14.62 -3.78
N GLU A 103 9.99 -15.30 -4.66
CA GLU A 103 11.41 -15.56 -4.50
C GLU A 103 12.22 -14.29 -4.25
N ASN A 104 11.98 -13.26 -5.06
CA ASN A 104 12.72 -12.00 -4.98
C ASN A 104 12.36 -11.18 -3.73
N LEU A 105 11.11 -11.27 -3.23
CA LEU A 105 10.73 -10.68 -1.95
C LEU A 105 11.42 -11.37 -0.76
N LEU A 106 11.63 -12.68 -0.83
CA LEU A 106 12.24 -13.46 0.24
C LEU A 106 13.76 -13.28 0.35
N LYS A 107 14.45 -13.04 -0.77
CA LYS A 107 15.91 -12.90 -0.79
C LYS A 107 16.46 -11.93 0.27
N PRO A 108 15.94 -10.71 0.44
CA PRO A 108 16.43 -9.79 1.45
C PRO A 108 15.84 -10.01 2.85
N LEU A 109 14.88 -10.93 3.06
CA LEU A 109 14.26 -11.21 4.36
C LEU A 109 15.15 -12.09 5.26
N GLN A 110 16.37 -11.62 5.50
CA GLN A 110 17.37 -12.31 6.32
C GLN A 110 17.90 -11.39 7.42
N GLY A 111 18.55 -11.95 8.44
CA GLY A 111 19.13 -11.19 9.53
C GLY A 111 18.12 -10.29 10.22
N THR A 112 18.36 -8.99 10.24
CA THR A 112 17.50 -7.98 10.87
C THR A 112 16.37 -7.46 9.97
N THR A 113 16.23 -7.95 8.73
CA THR A 113 15.19 -7.45 7.83
C THR A 113 13.80 -7.95 8.26
N ALA A 114 12.93 -7.04 8.70
CA ALA A 114 11.57 -7.34 9.15
C ALA A 114 10.57 -7.45 7.99
N VAL A 115 10.75 -6.64 6.96
CA VAL A 115 9.84 -6.54 5.82
C VAL A 115 10.61 -6.26 4.53
N SER A 116 10.15 -6.86 3.43
CA SER A 116 10.63 -6.61 2.07
C SER A 116 9.46 -6.21 1.18
N TYR A 117 9.57 -5.13 0.41
CA TYR A 117 8.50 -4.67 -0.47
C TYR A 117 8.93 -4.56 -1.93
N ALA A 118 7.98 -4.80 -2.82
CA ALA A 118 8.17 -4.92 -4.25
C ALA A 118 8.29 -3.56 -4.96
N ARG A 119 8.93 -3.58 -6.11
CA ARG A 119 8.92 -2.52 -7.12
C ARG A 119 7.57 -2.46 -7.81
N GLN A 120 6.99 -1.25 -7.90
CA GLN A 120 5.74 -1.02 -8.63
C GLN A 120 6.03 -0.40 -9.98
N LEU A 121 5.72 -1.12 -11.05
CA LEU A 121 5.83 -0.65 -12.42
C LEU A 121 4.52 0.02 -12.88
N PRO A 122 4.60 1.04 -13.74
CA PRO A 122 3.41 1.66 -14.30
C PRO A 122 2.70 0.71 -15.25
N ARG A 123 1.38 0.81 -15.32
CA ARG A 123 0.55 0.15 -16.34
C ARG A 123 0.83 0.76 -17.71
N LYS A 124 0.54 0.02 -18.79
CA LYS A 124 0.74 0.48 -20.18
C LYS A 124 -0.06 1.74 -20.52
N ASP A 125 -1.20 1.95 -19.86
CA ASP A 125 -2.10 3.09 -20.04
C ASP A 125 -1.82 4.25 -19.04
N SER A 126 -0.72 4.18 -18.30
CA SER A 126 -0.32 5.24 -17.36
C SER A 126 0.02 6.54 -18.08
N THR A 127 -0.39 7.66 -17.48
CA THR A 127 0.05 8.96 -17.97
C THR A 127 1.57 9.13 -17.78
N PRO A 128 2.27 9.99 -18.57
CA PRO A 128 3.70 10.24 -18.40
C PRO A 128 4.07 10.71 -16.99
N VAL A 129 3.19 11.49 -16.33
CA VAL A 129 3.38 11.94 -14.94
C VAL A 129 3.30 10.76 -13.96
N GLU A 130 2.36 9.86 -14.15
CA GLU A 130 2.23 8.68 -13.30
C GLU A 130 3.40 7.72 -13.51
N SER A 131 3.82 7.49 -14.76
CA SER A 131 4.99 6.65 -15.06
C SER A 131 6.25 7.18 -14.38
N TYR A 132 6.55 8.47 -14.55
CA TYR A 132 7.68 9.11 -13.89
C TYR A 132 7.58 9.04 -12.36
N THR A 133 6.38 9.23 -11.80
CA THR A 133 6.16 9.15 -10.35
C THR A 133 6.45 7.74 -9.83
N ARG A 134 6.14 6.69 -10.58
CA ARG A 134 6.49 5.30 -10.23
C ARG A 134 7.98 5.09 -10.23
N GLU A 135 8.68 5.47 -11.30
CA GLU A 135 10.14 5.36 -11.40
C GLU A 135 10.85 6.12 -10.28
N PHE A 136 10.38 7.33 -9.96
CA PHE A 136 10.91 8.15 -8.87
C PHE A 136 10.79 7.48 -7.50
N ASN A 137 9.64 6.83 -7.22
CA ASN A 137 9.39 6.20 -5.93
C ASN A 137 9.91 4.76 -5.85
N TYR A 138 10.05 4.10 -6.99
CA TYR A 138 10.44 2.69 -7.12
C TYR A 138 11.57 2.54 -8.17
N PRO A 139 12.78 3.04 -7.85
CA PRO A 139 13.94 2.92 -8.76
C PRO A 139 14.31 1.45 -9.01
N ASP A 140 15.15 1.21 -10.00
CA ASP A 140 15.61 -0.12 -10.41
C ASP A 140 16.70 -0.72 -9.51
N LYS A 141 17.09 -0.04 -8.44
CA LYS A 141 18.12 -0.46 -7.50
C LYS A 141 17.57 -0.80 -6.14
N SER A 142 17.76 -2.04 -5.72
CA SER A 142 17.39 -2.53 -4.38
C SER A 142 18.15 -1.79 -3.27
N ARG A 143 17.52 -1.69 -2.09
CA ARG A 143 18.10 -1.03 -0.92
C ARG A 143 17.57 -1.62 0.38
N ILE A 144 18.45 -1.85 1.34
CA ILE A 144 18.10 -2.10 2.74
C ILE A 144 18.21 -0.77 3.48
N LYS A 145 17.22 -0.45 4.31
CA LYS A 145 17.09 0.79 5.08
C LYS A 145 17.01 0.44 6.57
N SER A 146 17.72 1.22 7.39
CA SER A 146 17.79 1.08 8.84
C SER A 146 17.74 2.43 9.54
N ALA A 147 17.84 2.47 10.85
CA ALA A 147 17.89 3.70 11.63
C ALA A 147 19.05 4.64 11.21
N GLU A 148 20.15 4.10 10.68
CA GLU A 148 21.28 4.87 10.18
C GLU A 148 20.92 5.75 8.98
N ASP A 149 19.92 5.33 8.19
CA ASP A 149 19.45 6.09 7.03
C ASP A 149 18.56 7.29 7.38
N LEU A 150 18.09 7.44 8.61
CA LEU A 150 17.17 8.51 9.02
C LEU A 150 17.72 9.92 8.72
N LYS A 151 19.03 10.11 8.90
CA LYS A 151 19.69 11.41 8.63
C LYS A 151 19.70 11.77 7.15
N THR A 152 19.74 10.78 6.25
CA THR A 152 19.89 10.99 4.81
C THR A 152 18.57 10.84 4.05
N LEU A 153 17.73 9.89 4.45
CA LEU A 153 16.46 9.57 3.79
C LEU A 153 15.24 10.19 4.48
N GLY A 154 15.36 10.64 5.74
CA GLY A 154 14.23 11.15 6.50
C GLY A 154 13.06 10.15 6.51
N ILE A 155 11.87 10.64 6.18
CA ILE A 155 10.63 9.83 6.14
C ILE A 155 10.72 8.62 5.17
N LYS A 156 11.55 8.69 4.13
CA LYS A 156 11.73 7.58 3.17
C LYS A 156 12.38 6.35 3.81
N THR A 157 13.03 6.48 4.96
CA THR A 157 13.53 5.33 5.73
C THR A 157 12.39 4.38 6.08
N PHE A 158 11.23 4.93 6.46
CA PHE A 158 10.03 4.16 6.82
C PHE A 158 9.16 3.76 5.62
N PHE A 159 9.51 4.21 4.42
CA PHE A 159 8.69 3.90 3.25
C PHE A 159 8.63 2.40 3.01
N CYS A 160 7.43 1.84 3.08
CA CYS A 160 7.05 0.49 2.78
C CYS A 160 5.71 0.52 2.06
N SER A 161 5.33 -0.53 1.35
CA SER A 161 4.07 -0.53 0.61
C SER A 161 3.38 -1.89 0.62
N ASN A 162 2.23 -1.95 1.26
CA ASN A 162 1.31 -3.10 1.25
C ASN A 162 0.63 -3.35 -0.10
N VAL A 163 1.01 -2.61 -1.14
CA VAL A 163 0.68 -3.01 -2.51
C VAL A 163 1.26 -4.39 -2.82
N CYS A 164 2.51 -4.64 -2.38
CA CYS A 164 3.10 -5.98 -2.34
C CYS A 164 4.30 -5.97 -1.38
N ALA A 165 4.17 -6.61 -0.22
CA ALA A 165 5.23 -6.65 0.79
C ALA A 165 5.19 -7.95 1.60
N ALA A 166 6.36 -8.60 1.78
CA ALA A 166 6.54 -9.81 2.57
C ALA A 166 7.06 -9.45 3.97
N TYR A 167 6.47 -10.05 4.98
CA TYR A 167 6.75 -9.81 6.40
C TYR A 167 7.19 -11.08 7.09
N ARG A 168 8.24 -11.03 7.92
CA ARG A 168 8.57 -12.09 8.86
C ARG A 168 7.58 -12.08 10.01
N ARG A 169 6.84 -13.18 10.18
CA ARG A 169 5.79 -13.31 11.21
C ARG A 169 6.34 -13.07 12.62
N GLU A 170 7.45 -13.69 12.97
CA GLU A 170 8.08 -13.56 14.27
C GLU A 170 8.27 -12.09 14.67
N ILE A 171 8.92 -11.31 13.79
CA ILE A 171 9.16 -9.86 14.04
C ILE A 171 7.86 -9.07 14.02
N TYR A 172 6.92 -9.43 13.13
CA TYR A 172 5.61 -8.78 13.08
C TYR A 172 4.84 -8.93 14.39
N GLU A 173 4.86 -10.11 14.98
CA GLU A 173 4.18 -10.41 16.25
C GLU A 173 4.88 -9.76 17.43
N GLU A 174 6.23 -9.83 17.49
CA GLU A 174 7.05 -9.16 18.49
C GLU A 174 6.75 -7.65 18.57
N LEU A 175 6.65 -6.99 17.42
CA LEU A 175 6.35 -5.56 17.31
C LEU A 175 4.86 -5.22 17.50
N GLY A 176 4.01 -6.22 17.79
CA GLY A 176 2.57 -6.04 17.98
C GLY A 176 1.78 -5.81 16.69
N GLY A 177 2.39 -5.97 15.52
CA GLY A 177 1.78 -5.94 14.20
C GLY A 177 1.28 -4.57 13.74
N PHE A 178 0.43 -4.57 12.68
CA PHE A 178 -0.16 -3.33 12.17
C PHE A 178 -1.00 -2.63 13.23
N VAL A 179 -1.08 -1.31 13.15
CA VAL A 179 -2.01 -0.51 13.96
C VAL A 179 -3.44 -1.01 13.78
N ARG A 180 -4.23 -1.01 14.87
CA ARG A 180 -5.59 -1.59 14.84
C ARG A 180 -6.59 -0.74 14.09
N HIS A 181 -6.39 0.58 14.11
CA HIS A 181 -7.30 1.53 13.47
C HIS A 181 -6.52 2.63 12.78
N THR A 182 -6.63 2.71 11.46
CA THR A 182 -6.04 3.78 10.66
C THR A 182 -6.73 3.88 9.31
N ILE A 183 -6.85 5.10 8.80
CA ILE A 183 -7.43 5.34 7.47
C ILE A 183 -6.39 5.09 6.36
N PHE A 184 -5.08 5.15 6.70
CA PHE A 184 -3.97 5.01 5.75
C PHE A 184 -2.65 4.69 6.48
N ASN A 185 -1.57 4.36 5.72
CA ASN A 185 -0.18 4.25 6.20
C ASN A 185 0.09 3.13 7.23
N GLU A 186 -0.74 2.11 7.36
CA GLU A 186 -0.49 1.00 8.28
C GLU A 186 0.87 0.34 8.05
N ASP A 187 1.33 0.31 6.80
CA ASP A 187 2.63 -0.20 6.37
C ASP A 187 3.80 0.68 6.84
N MET A 188 3.70 1.99 6.63
CA MET A 188 4.73 2.93 7.08
C MET A 188 4.80 3.04 8.60
N ILE A 189 3.64 2.97 9.29
CA ILE A 189 3.59 2.98 10.76
C ILE A 189 4.27 1.73 11.32
N TYR A 190 4.02 0.55 10.73
CA TYR A 190 4.72 -0.68 11.11
C TYR A 190 6.22 -0.58 10.80
N ALA A 191 6.57 -0.07 9.62
CA ALA A 191 7.96 0.10 9.21
C ALA A 191 8.75 1.03 10.15
N ALA A 192 8.11 2.11 10.63
CA ALA A 192 8.72 2.99 11.63
C ALA A 192 9.01 2.23 12.94
N LYS A 193 8.04 1.48 13.46
CA LYS A 193 8.24 0.63 14.66
C LYS A 193 9.39 -0.36 14.47
N ALA A 194 9.48 -0.98 13.28
CA ALA A 194 10.54 -1.94 12.99
C ALA A 194 11.92 -1.27 13.02
N VAL A 195 12.07 -0.11 12.37
CA VAL A 195 13.34 0.65 12.35
C VAL A 195 13.72 1.14 13.76
N GLU A 196 12.76 1.64 14.53
CA GLU A 196 12.98 2.09 15.92
C GLU A 196 13.38 0.94 16.86
N ALA A 197 12.90 -0.29 16.58
CA ALA A 197 13.29 -1.50 17.31
C ALA A 197 14.63 -2.12 16.84
N GLY A 198 15.34 -1.48 15.88
CA GLY A 198 16.64 -1.93 15.38
C GLY A 198 16.57 -2.88 14.19
N TYR A 199 15.37 -3.12 13.64
CA TYR A 199 15.19 -3.90 12.42
C TYR A 199 15.41 -3.04 11.16
N SER A 200 15.55 -3.71 10.02
CA SER A 200 15.70 -3.07 8.71
C SER A 200 14.51 -3.38 7.80
N ILE A 201 14.37 -2.56 6.75
CA ILE A 201 13.35 -2.65 5.73
C ILE A 201 14.03 -2.78 4.38
N ALA A 202 13.68 -3.79 3.60
CA ALA A 202 14.22 -4.00 2.27
C ALA A 202 13.28 -3.51 1.17
N TYR A 203 13.81 -2.74 0.25
CA TYR A 203 13.23 -2.53 -1.07
C TYR A 203 13.85 -3.53 -2.02
N ALA A 204 13.05 -4.43 -2.57
CA ALA A 204 13.46 -5.47 -3.50
C ALA A 204 13.10 -5.04 -4.93
N ALA A 205 14.03 -4.42 -5.65
CA ALA A 205 13.77 -3.91 -6.99
C ALA A 205 13.49 -5.01 -8.03
N ASP A 206 14.03 -6.22 -7.82
CA ASP A 206 13.80 -7.38 -8.69
C ASP A 206 12.44 -8.06 -8.43
N ALA A 207 11.77 -7.75 -7.33
CA ALA A 207 10.41 -8.19 -7.05
C ALA A 207 9.42 -7.20 -7.67
N GLU A 208 8.88 -7.51 -8.85
CA GLU A 208 8.14 -6.54 -9.65
C GLU A 208 6.65 -6.85 -9.73
N VAL A 209 5.83 -5.82 -9.52
CA VAL A 209 4.38 -5.85 -9.78
C VAL A 209 3.97 -4.67 -10.65
N VAL A 210 3.06 -4.89 -11.59
CA VAL A 210 2.41 -3.79 -12.33
C VAL A 210 1.28 -3.24 -11.47
N HIS A 211 1.42 -1.97 -11.04
CA HIS A 211 0.42 -1.27 -10.24
C HIS A 211 0.55 0.24 -10.42
N SER A 212 -0.48 0.86 -10.96
CA SER A 212 -0.58 2.33 -11.04
C SER A 212 -2.03 2.77 -11.23
N HIS A 213 -2.31 4.04 -10.97
CA HIS A 213 -3.65 4.61 -11.09
C HIS A 213 -3.61 5.98 -11.74
N ASN A 214 -4.39 6.19 -12.78
CA ASN A 214 -4.62 7.51 -13.37
C ASN A 214 -5.73 8.24 -12.61
N TYR A 215 -5.44 8.69 -11.38
CA TYR A 215 -6.41 9.39 -10.55
C TYR A 215 -6.80 10.75 -11.13
N THR A 216 -8.08 11.07 -11.08
CA THR A 216 -8.58 12.43 -11.33
C THR A 216 -8.14 13.39 -10.22
N ASN A 217 -8.21 14.70 -10.48
CA ASN A 217 -7.86 15.72 -9.48
C ASN A 217 -8.70 15.58 -8.19
N GLY A 218 -10.00 15.25 -8.31
CA GLY A 218 -10.86 15.01 -7.16
C GLY A 218 -10.43 13.77 -6.36
N GLN A 219 -10.12 12.67 -7.02
CA GLN A 219 -9.61 11.46 -6.36
C GLN A 219 -8.26 11.72 -5.67
N GLN A 220 -7.37 12.50 -6.30
CA GLN A 220 -6.11 12.91 -5.67
C GLN A 220 -6.35 13.76 -4.42
N PHE A 221 -7.30 14.68 -4.45
CA PHE A 221 -7.67 15.49 -3.29
C PHE A 221 -8.16 14.62 -2.13
N HIS A 222 -9.14 13.75 -2.37
CA HIS A 222 -9.74 12.88 -1.34
C HIS A 222 -8.70 11.92 -0.74
N ARG A 223 -7.88 11.28 -1.58
CA ARG A 223 -6.82 10.37 -1.13
C ARG A 223 -5.77 11.09 -0.29
N ASN A 224 -5.36 12.29 -0.68
CA ASN A 224 -4.38 13.06 0.09
C ASN A 224 -4.98 13.67 1.36
N PHE A 225 -6.29 13.93 1.40
CA PHE A 225 -6.98 14.27 2.64
C PHE A 225 -6.85 13.12 3.65
N ASP A 226 -7.17 11.89 3.25
CA ASP A 226 -7.05 10.71 4.11
C ASP A 226 -5.60 10.45 4.53
N LEU A 227 -4.63 10.68 3.65
CA LEU A 227 -3.20 10.63 3.98
C LEU A 227 -2.83 11.65 5.07
N GLY A 228 -3.29 12.89 4.93
CA GLY A 228 -3.07 13.95 5.91
C GLY A 228 -3.70 13.62 7.27
N VAL A 229 -4.91 13.06 7.29
CA VAL A 229 -5.58 12.58 8.50
C VAL A 229 -4.73 11.51 9.20
N SER A 230 -4.29 10.48 8.46
CA SER A 230 -3.44 9.42 9.02
C SER A 230 -2.15 9.97 9.63
N GLN A 231 -1.48 10.91 8.95
CA GLN A 231 -0.26 11.53 9.50
C GLN A 231 -0.52 12.39 10.73
N ALA A 232 -1.68 13.04 10.83
CA ALA A 232 -2.07 13.81 12.01
C ALA A 232 -2.47 12.93 13.20
N GLU A 233 -2.89 11.70 12.96
CA GLU A 233 -3.24 10.71 13.99
C GLU A 233 -2.01 9.95 14.52
N HIS A 234 -0.93 9.90 13.74
CA HIS A 234 0.33 9.23 14.07
C HIS A 234 1.53 10.20 14.10
N PRO A 235 1.50 11.23 14.98
CA PRO A 235 2.59 12.23 15.07
C PRO A 235 3.92 11.59 15.50
N GLU A 236 3.91 10.48 16.24
CA GLU A 236 5.09 9.72 16.65
C GLU A 236 5.94 9.29 15.44
N VAL A 237 5.32 9.03 14.29
CA VAL A 237 6.02 8.63 13.06
C VAL A 237 6.28 9.84 12.15
N PHE A 238 5.30 10.74 11.99
CA PHE A 238 5.31 11.73 10.91
C PHE A 238 5.70 13.15 11.34
N ALA A 239 5.81 13.46 12.66
CA ALA A 239 6.14 14.80 13.10
C ALA A 239 7.63 15.11 12.95
N ALA A 240 8.50 14.14 13.26
CA ALA A 240 9.96 14.34 13.21
C ALA A 240 10.51 14.36 11.77
N TYR A 241 9.82 13.71 10.83
CA TYR A 241 10.27 13.55 9.44
C TYR A 241 9.16 13.99 8.47
N PRO A 242 8.99 15.30 8.23
CA PRO A 242 7.93 15.81 7.36
C PRO A 242 8.13 15.40 5.89
N SER A 243 7.04 15.00 5.25
CA SER A 243 7.02 14.51 3.86
C SER A 243 7.01 15.61 2.80
N GLU A 244 6.85 16.87 3.19
CA GLU A 244 6.67 18.01 2.28
C GLU A 244 7.91 18.29 1.42
N SER A 245 9.11 18.04 1.94
CA SER A 245 10.37 18.19 1.18
C SER A 245 10.43 17.24 -0.02
N GLU A 246 9.99 15.99 0.16
CA GLU A 246 9.94 14.99 -0.91
C GLU A 246 8.89 15.37 -1.96
N GLY A 247 7.74 15.89 -1.54
CA GLY A 247 6.73 16.41 -2.47
C GLY A 247 7.27 17.54 -3.36
N LYS A 248 7.98 18.51 -2.76
CA LYS A 248 8.62 19.62 -3.52
C LYS A 248 9.66 19.10 -4.51
N ARG A 249 10.49 18.13 -4.10
CA ARG A 249 11.49 17.50 -4.97
C ARG A 249 10.82 16.84 -6.15
N MET A 250 9.78 16.03 -5.92
CA MET A 250 9.03 15.37 -6.99
C MET A 250 8.42 16.37 -7.97
N VAL A 251 7.84 17.50 -7.50
CA VAL A 251 7.30 18.54 -8.39
C VAL A 251 8.39 19.13 -9.28
N LYS A 252 9.57 19.41 -8.73
CA LYS A 252 10.72 19.91 -9.50
C LYS A 252 11.15 18.91 -10.56
N ASP A 253 11.32 17.65 -10.18
CA ASP A 253 11.86 16.61 -11.05
C ASP A 253 10.87 16.24 -12.17
N VAL A 254 9.55 16.11 -11.88
CA VAL A 254 8.51 15.93 -12.91
C VAL A 254 8.46 17.12 -13.86
N THR A 255 8.63 18.35 -13.35
CA THR A 255 8.64 19.54 -14.21
C THR A 255 9.82 19.52 -15.17
N ALA A 256 11.01 19.15 -14.71
CA ALA A 256 12.20 18.98 -15.55
C ALA A 256 11.97 17.89 -16.62
N TYR A 257 11.51 16.72 -16.19
CA TYR A 257 11.18 15.62 -17.08
C TYR A 257 10.20 16.00 -18.20
N LEU A 258 9.08 16.67 -17.86
CA LEU A 258 8.10 17.08 -18.87
C LEU A 258 8.66 18.10 -19.87
N ARG A 259 9.62 18.95 -19.45
CA ARG A 259 10.33 19.87 -20.35
C ARG A 259 11.30 19.13 -21.27
N GLU A 260 12.10 18.24 -20.74
CA GLU A 260 13.06 17.41 -21.48
C GLU A 260 12.37 16.53 -22.52
N GLN A 261 11.19 16.00 -22.19
CA GLN A 261 10.39 15.18 -23.11
C GLN A 261 9.50 16.04 -24.07
N HIS A 262 9.69 17.35 -24.13
CA HIS A 262 8.88 18.28 -24.95
C HIS A 262 7.37 18.20 -24.69
N MET A 263 6.96 17.84 -23.45
CA MET A 263 5.55 17.69 -23.03
C MET A 263 5.07 18.89 -22.20
N THR A 264 5.55 20.10 -22.49
CA THR A 264 5.24 21.32 -21.70
C THR A 264 3.73 21.66 -21.63
N ALA A 265 2.96 21.25 -22.65
CA ALA A 265 1.50 21.40 -22.65
C ALA A 265 0.81 20.63 -21.49
N LYS A 266 1.47 19.64 -20.86
CA LYS A 266 0.96 18.91 -19.69
C LYS A 266 1.23 19.63 -18.36
N LEU A 267 2.11 20.62 -18.32
CA LEU A 267 2.48 21.32 -17.08
C LEU A 267 1.31 21.99 -16.36
N PRO A 268 0.37 22.71 -17.03
CA PRO A 268 -0.76 23.32 -16.32
C PRO A 268 -1.61 22.27 -15.59
N HIS A 269 -1.94 21.16 -16.25
CA HIS A 269 -2.69 20.07 -15.62
C HIS A 269 -1.93 19.46 -14.45
N PHE A 270 -0.62 19.20 -14.61
CA PHE A 270 0.23 18.68 -13.54
C PHE A 270 0.25 19.58 -12.30
N TYR A 271 0.38 20.91 -12.49
CA TYR A 271 0.36 21.84 -11.35
C TYR A 271 -1.00 21.90 -10.66
N ILE A 272 -2.11 21.83 -11.40
CA ILE A 272 -3.45 21.70 -10.81
C ILE A 272 -3.56 20.43 -9.99
N GLN A 273 -3.08 19.31 -10.49
CA GLN A 273 -3.06 18.05 -9.76
C GLN A 273 -2.23 18.15 -8.46
N CYS A 274 -1.05 18.79 -8.52
CA CYS A 274 -0.22 19.03 -7.33
C CYS A 274 -0.94 19.93 -6.31
N ALA A 275 -1.62 20.98 -6.77
CA ALA A 275 -2.40 21.84 -5.91
C ALA A 275 -3.55 21.09 -5.22
N CYS A 276 -4.28 20.23 -5.95
CA CYS A 276 -5.34 19.37 -5.39
C CYS A 276 -4.78 18.40 -4.34
N LYS A 277 -3.65 17.74 -4.62
CA LYS A 277 -2.96 16.85 -3.65
C LYS A 277 -2.60 17.63 -2.38
N TYR A 278 -1.94 18.77 -2.53
CA TYR A 278 -1.47 19.58 -1.41
C TYR A 278 -2.60 20.15 -0.57
N ALA A 279 -3.67 20.66 -1.22
CA ALA A 279 -4.86 21.15 -0.54
C ALA A 279 -5.54 20.03 0.29
N GLY A 280 -5.74 18.85 -0.31
CA GLY A 280 -6.26 17.69 0.40
C GLY A 280 -5.41 17.35 1.60
N TYR A 281 -4.11 17.22 1.41
CA TYR A 281 -3.15 16.91 2.47
C TYR A 281 -3.18 17.91 3.64
N LEU A 282 -3.14 19.23 3.36
CA LEU A 282 -3.18 20.25 4.39
C LEU A 282 -4.49 20.23 5.18
N LEU A 283 -5.62 20.08 4.50
CA LEU A 283 -6.93 19.95 5.14
C LEU A 283 -6.99 18.67 6.00
N GLY A 284 -6.45 17.57 5.52
CA GLY A 284 -6.33 16.33 6.27
C GLY A 284 -5.47 16.47 7.51
N LYS A 285 -4.28 17.07 7.42
CA LYS A 285 -3.43 17.34 8.60
C LYS A 285 -4.12 18.20 9.66
N ASN A 286 -5.02 19.08 9.24
CA ASN A 286 -5.76 19.98 10.13
C ASN A 286 -7.22 19.55 10.37
N TYR A 287 -7.57 18.28 10.10
CA TYR A 287 -8.95 17.79 10.13
C TYR A 287 -9.67 18.05 11.47
N ARG A 288 -8.93 18.08 12.59
CA ARG A 288 -9.48 18.35 13.93
C ARG A 288 -10.09 19.75 14.05
N ARG A 289 -9.71 20.71 13.18
CA ARG A 289 -10.24 22.06 13.09
C ARG A 289 -11.43 22.17 12.14
N LEU A 290 -11.74 21.11 11.38
CA LEU A 290 -12.81 21.09 10.40
C LEU A 290 -14.11 20.58 11.00
N PRO A 291 -15.25 21.13 10.61
CA PRO A 291 -16.56 20.54 10.92
C PRO A 291 -16.64 19.11 10.39
N LYS A 292 -17.25 18.19 11.14
CA LYS A 292 -17.40 16.76 10.78
C LYS A 292 -17.99 16.57 9.35
N LYS A 293 -18.93 17.43 8.95
CA LYS A 293 -19.55 17.39 7.61
C LYS A 293 -18.50 17.58 6.48
N TRP A 294 -17.46 18.38 6.71
CA TRP A 294 -16.39 18.60 5.74
C TRP A 294 -15.44 17.41 5.68
N CYS A 295 -15.11 16.81 6.83
CA CYS A 295 -14.32 15.57 6.85
C CYS A 295 -15.02 14.48 6.06
N LEU A 296 -16.36 14.32 6.23
CA LEU A 296 -17.18 13.36 5.47
C LEU A 296 -17.27 13.68 3.97
N ALA A 297 -17.17 14.95 3.60
CA ALA A 297 -17.16 15.37 2.19
C ALA A 297 -15.79 15.16 1.54
N PHE A 298 -14.71 15.29 2.30
CA PHE A 298 -13.33 15.25 1.80
C PHE A 298 -12.69 13.86 1.84
N THR A 299 -13.19 12.95 2.68
CA THR A 299 -12.64 11.60 2.79
C THR A 299 -13.07 10.69 1.64
N SER A 300 -12.19 9.78 1.24
CA SER A 300 -12.53 8.62 0.39
C SER A 300 -13.27 7.52 1.16
N ASN A 301 -13.07 7.44 2.49
CA ASN A 301 -13.63 6.41 3.37
C ASN A 301 -14.58 7.01 4.43
N LYS A 302 -15.83 7.20 4.06
CA LYS A 302 -16.84 7.76 4.99
C LYS A 302 -17.13 6.85 6.19
N GLU A 303 -16.99 5.54 6.04
CA GLU A 303 -17.29 4.59 7.12
C GLU A 303 -16.26 4.68 8.26
N TYR A 304 -15.00 4.99 7.94
CA TYR A 304 -13.96 5.27 8.94
C TYR A 304 -14.41 6.32 9.97
N TRP A 305 -15.12 7.37 9.52
CA TRP A 305 -15.60 8.48 10.37
C TRP A 305 -16.85 8.15 11.17
N LYS A 306 -17.52 7.02 10.86
CA LYS A 306 -18.73 6.54 11.56
C LYS A 306 -18.41 5.49 12.62
N GLN A 307 -17.23 4.88 12.56
CA GLN A 307 -16.79 3.92 13.57
C GLN A 307 -16.62 4.63 14.91
N ASN A 308 -17.18 4.05 15.98
CA ASN A 308 -17.01 4.59 17.31
C ASN A 308 -15.56 4.34 17.78
N ARG A 309 -14.81 5.42 18.01
CA ARG A 309 -13.41 5.39 18.49
C ARG A 309 -13.31 5.03 19.99
N LYS A 310 -14.13 4.15 20.52
CA LYS A 310 -14.13 3.83 21.96
C LYS A 310 -12.97 2.94 22.41
N ASP A 311 -12.16 2.41 21.49
CA ASP A 311 -11.08 1.46 21.80
C ASP A 311 -9.76 1.79 21.07
N ALA A 312 -9.39 3.07 20.94
CA ALA A 312 -8.09 3.50 20.42
C ALA A 312 -7.13 3.81 21.56
#